data_5f016e9a2f2337940a77bc035e7b23e2
#
_entry.id   5f016e9a2f2337940a77bc035e7b23e2
#
_cell.length_a   1.000
_cell.length_b   1.000
_cell.length_c   1.000
_cell.angle_alpha   90.00
_cell.angle_beta   90.00
_cell.angle_gamma   90.00
#
_symmetry.space_group_name_H-M   'P 1'
#
loop_
_entity.id
_entity.type
_entity.pdbx_description
1 polymer ?
#
loop_
_entity_poly.entity_id
_entity_poly.type
_entity_poly.pdbx_seq_one_letter_code
_entity_poly.pdbx_strand_id
1 'polypeptide(L)'
;MGVQNFDRMLSHSARSVVYRVNEFVHVCAMYLGIAALVTMVACAVVPSMRVQFNQLYTSIVQALRPEVMRIDAQGQIIWPDEAGMVEAQRADLVADVVEQELKKVSTYQGYMRALRAAVAGDPIEGVSAAQLQSLRSYIARKYKVAHNVTGALINIAFQVGKEKNLDPQLILAVIAIESRYNPYAESHVGAQGLMQVMTRVHKEKFDNYLEGTLAVLNPEANIRVGAQILSDCIRRRGSLEGGLACYVGATGPGDGGYGAKVLAERRRIALASGIPTRRSGS
;
A
#
# COMPACT_ATOMS: atom_id res chain seq x y z
N MET A 1 -6.01 -73.34 -42.14
CA MET A 1 -7.00 -72.80 -41.10
C MET A 1 -6.34 -72.07 -39.95
N GLY A 2 -5.04 -71.75 -39.94
CA GLY A 2 -4.32 -71.16 -38.81
C GLY A 2 -4.07 -69.63 -38.87
N VAL A 3 -4.02 -69.02 -40.05
CA VAL A 3 -3.54 -67.62 -40.21
C VAL A 3 -4.65 -66.58 -39.90
N GLN A 4 -5.90 -66.91 -40.23
CA GLN A 4 -7.02 -65.94 -39.94
C GLN A 4 -7.37 -65.79 -38.47
N ASN A 5 -7.03 -66.77 -37.63
CA ASN A 5 -7.28 -66.61 -36.15
C ASN A 5 -6.19 -65.77 -35.45
N PHE A 6 -4.99 -65.72 -36.00
CA PHE A 6 -3.89 -64.94 -35.43
C PHE A 6 -4.09 -63.43 -35.62
N ASP A 7 -4.55 -63.01 -36.79
CA ASP A 7 -4.87 -61.60 -37.08
C ASP A 7 -6.07 -61.07 -36.27
N ARG A 8 -7.07 -61.91 -36.00
CA ARG A 8 -8.19 -61.53 -35.13
C ARG A 8 -7.77 -61.38 -33.67
N MET A 9 -6.86 -62.19 -33.16
CA MET A 9 -6.35 -62.14 -31.80
C MET A 9 -5.49 -60.89 -31.57
N LEU A 10 -4.64 -60.52 -32.55
CA LEU A 10 -3.83 -59.29 -32.52
C LEU A 10 -4.71 -58.03 -32.55
N SER A 11 -5.79 -58.02 -33.34
CA SER A 11 -6.71 -56.89 -33.42
C SER A 11 -7.52 -56.70 -32.13
N HIS A 12 -7.86 -57.75 -31.41
CA HIS A 12 -8.55 -57.67 -30.12
C HIS A 12 -7.61 -57.17 -29.01
N SER A 13 -6.38 -57.65 -28.92
CA SER A 13 -5.37 -57.20 -27.97
C SER A 13 -4.99 -55.73 -28.20
N ALA A 14 -4.79 -55.32 -29.46
CA ALA A 14 -4.50 -53.94 -29.82
C ALA A 14 -5.64 -52.99 -29.43
N ARG A 15 -6.89 -53.37 -29.68
CA ARG A 15 -8.07 -52.58 -29.31
C ARG A 15 -8.19 -52.42 -27.79
N SER A 16 -7.94 -53.49 -27.01
CA SER A 16 -8.00 -53.43 -25.55
C SER A 16 -6.89 -52.55 -24.95
N VAL A 17 -5.71 -52.53 -25.55
CA VAL A 17 -4.60 -51.65 -25.15
C VAL A 17 -4.95 -50.19 -25.46
N VAL A 18 -5.42 -49.91 -26.68
CA VAL A 18 -5.86 -48.54 -27.05
C VAL A 18 -6.97 -48.03 -26.16
N TYR A 19 -7.93 -48.85 -25.81
CA TYR A 19 -9.01 -48.47 -24.89
C TYR A 19 -8.48 -48.14 -23.50
N ARG A 20 -7.60 -48.97 -22.91
CA ARG A 20 -6.98 -48.69 -21.59
C ARG A 20 -6.10 -47.45 -21.61
N VAL A 21 -5.35 -47.22 -22.69
CA VAL A 21 -4.52 -46.02 -22.85
C VAL A 21 -5.42 -44.79 -22.94
N ASN A 22 -6.51 -44.85 -23.71
CA ASN A 22 -7.46 -43.73 -23.81
C ASN A 22 -8.14 -43.42 -22.45
N GLU A 23 -8.56 -44.48 -21.75
CA GLU A 23 -9.15 -44.32 -20.40
C GLU A 23 -8.15 -43.69 -19.39
N PHE A 24 -6.90 -44.16 -19.43
CA PHE A 24 -5.81 -43.59 -18.64
C PHE A 24 -5.55 -42.13 -18.99
N VAL A 25 -5.51 -41.76 -20.27
CA VAL A 25 -5.35 -40.39 -20.73
C VAL A 25 -6.51 -39.50 -20.26
N HIS A 26 -7.76 -39.98 -20.33
CA HIS A 26 -8.92 -39.25 -19.84
C HIS A 26 -8.86 -39.01 -18.31
N VAL A 27 -8.48 -40.02 -17.55
CA VAL A 27 -8.32 -39.89 -16.09
C VAL A 27 -7.19 -38.92 -15.77
N CYS A 28 -6.05 -39.01 -16.42
CA CYS A 28 -4.94 -38.06 -16.24
C CYS A 28 -5.35 -36.61 -16.60
N ALA A 29 -6.07 -36.43 -17.72
CA ALA A 29 -6.54 -35.13 -18.17
C ALA A 29 -7.54 -34.52 -17.16
N MET A 30 -8.42 -35.31 -16.56
CA MET A 30 -9.36 -34.88 -15.55
C MET A 30 -8.63 -34.44 -14.27
N TYR A 31 -7.67 -35.22 -13.77
CA TYR A 31 -6.88 -34.84 -12.59
C TYR A 31 -6.01 -33.61 -12.84
N LEU A 32 -5.40 -33.48 -14.02
CA LEU A 32 -4.67 -32.27 -14.42
C LEU A 32 -5.56 -31.05 -14.49
N GLY A 33 -6.78 -31.19 -15.01
CA GLY A 33 -7.77 -30.11 -15.05
C GLY A 33 -8.19 -29.65 -13.63
N ILE A 34 -8.45 -30.61 -12.74
CA ILE A 34 -8.79 -30.29 -11.33
C ILE A 34 -7.59 -29.61 -10.63
N ALA A 35 -6.38 -30.13 -10.81
CA ALA A 35 -5.17 -29.54 -10.23
C ALA A 35 -4.94 -28.10 -10.73
N ALA A 36 -5.12 -27.87 -12.04
CA ALA A 36 -5.02 -26.53 -12.62
C ALA A 36 -6.07 -25.56 -12.04
N LEU A 37 -7.30 -26.03 -11.86
CA LEU A 37 -8.39 -25.23 -11.30
C LEU A 37 -8.14 -24.90 -9.82
N VAL A 38 -7.70 -25.88 -9.03
CA VAL A 38 -7.32 -25.67 -7.62
C VAL A 38 -6.15 -24.68 -7.50
N THR A 39 -5.13 -24.81 -8.37
CA THR A 39 -3.99 -23.89 -8.40
C THR A 39 -4.43 -22.48 -8.79
N MET A 40 -5.34 -22.34 -9.76
CA MET A 40 -5.89 -21.05 -10.17
C MET A 40 -6.67 -20.37 -9.03
N VAL A 41 -7.49 -21.13 -8.31
CA VAL A 41 -8.23 -20.63 -7.14
C VAL A 41 -7.27 -20.28 -6.01
N ALA A 42 -6.26 -21.11 -5.73
CA ALA A 42 -5.25 -20.83 -4.72
C ALA A 42 -4.45 -19.55 -5.03
N CYS A 43 -4.07 -19.35 -6.29
CA CYS A 43 -3.42 -18.12 -6.76
C CYS A 43 -4.35 -16.88 -6.67
N ALA A 44 -5.67 -17.07 -6.81
CA ALA A 44 -6.63 -15.98 -6.67
C ALA A 44 -6.81 -15.54 -5.20
N VAL A 45 -6.78 -16.49 -4.27
CA VAL A 45 -7.08 -16.26 -2.84
C VAL A 45 -5.82 -15.92 -2.02
N VAL A 46 -4.67 -16.52 -2.34
CA VAL A 46 -3.44 -16.41 -1.56
C VAL A 46 -2.38 -15.60 -2.32
N PRO A 47 -2.10 -14.33 -1.92
CA PRO A 47 -1.15 -13.46 -2.64
C PRO A 47 0.27 -14.02 -2.74
N SER A 48 0.75 -14.75 -1.73
CA SER A 48 2.08 -15.39 -1.73
C SER A 48 2.23 -16.46 -2.79
N MET A 49 1.16 -17.16 -3.16
CA MET A 49 1.17 -18.18 -4.21
C MET A 49 1.32 -17.58 -5.61
N ARG A 50 0.82 -16.37 -5.83
CA ARG A 50 1.00 -15.65 -7.11
C ARG A 50 2.47 -15.35 -7.40
N VAL A 51 3.23 -14.94 -6.38
CA VAL A 51 4.65 -14.63 -6.54
C VAL A 51 5.45 -15.88 -6.88
N GLN A 52 5.20 -16.98 -6.17
CA GLN A 52 5.88 -18.26 -6.44
C GLN A 52 5.52 -18.84 -7.82
N PHE A 53 4.26 -18.73 -8.22
CA PHE A 53 3.82 -19.20 -9.54
C PHE A 53 4.44 -18.37 -10.68
N ASN A 54 4.52 -17.05 -10.53
CA ASN A 54 5.19 -16.18 -11.50
C ASN A 54 6.70 -16.50 -11.61
N GLN A 55 7.36 -16.78 -10.51
CA GLN A 55 8.78 -17.18 -10.52
C GLN A 55 8.98 -18.51 -11.22
N LEU A 56 8.13 -19.51 -10.97
CA LEU A 56 8.16 -20.80 -11.65
C LEU A 56 7.87 -20.67 -13.15
N TYR A 57 6.85 -19.90 -13.51
CA TYR A 57 6.48 -19.65 -14.89
C TYR A 57 7.62 -18.97 -15.67
N THR A 58 8.22 -17.91 -15.11
CA THR A 58 9.36 -17.23 -15.75
C THR A 58 10.57 -18.15 -15.88
N SER A 59 10.88 -18.98 -14.89
CA SER A 59 11.98 -19.95 -14.94
C SER A 59 11.76 -21.02 -16.03
N ILE A 60 10.55 -21.54 -16.15
CA ILE A 60 10.19 -22.52 -17.18
C ILE A 60 10.24 -21.90 -18.58
N VAL A 61 9.71 -20.69 -18.74
CA VAL A 61 9.74 -19.98 -20.03
C VAL A 61 11.18 -19.66 -20.45
N GLN A 62 12.06 -19.29 -19.50
CA GLN A 62 13.48 -19.08 -19.78
C GLN A 62 14.20 -20.38 -20.13
N ALA A 63 13.90 -21.50 -19.45
CA ALA A 63 14.52 -22.80 -19.74
C ALA A 63 14.07 -23.42 -21.07
N LEU A 64 12.86 -23.08 -21.52
CA LEU A 64 12.29 -23.61 -22.80
C LEU A 64 12.57 -22.71 -24.00
N ARG A 65 13.21 -21.55 -23.85
CA ARG A 65 13.61 -20.70 -24.98
C ARG A 65 14.81 -21.33 -25.70
N PRO A 66 14.68 -21.74 -26.97
CA PRO A 66 15.85 -22.12 -27.76
C PRO A 66 16.75 -20.88 -27.94
N GLU A 67 18.04 -21.02 -27.67
CA GLU A 67 19.06 -19.96 -27.78
C GLU A 67 19.29 -19.43 -29.22
N VAL A 68 18.49 -19.86 -30.18
CA VAL A 68 18.72 -19.58 -31.58
C VAL A 68 17.55 -18.83 -32.18
N MET A 69 17.81 -17.62 -32.63
CA MET A 69 16.94 -16.65 -33.30
C MET A 69 16.02 -15.82 -32.37
N ARG A 70 16.46 -14.64 -32.05
CA ARG A 70 15.58 -13.58 -31.53
C ARG A 70 15.10 -12.73 -32.69
N ILE A 71 13.78 -12.56 -32.79
CA ILE A 71 13.14 -11.69 -33.77
C ILE A 71 12.62 -10.49 -32.97
N ASP A 72 12.91 -9.25 -33.40
CA ASP A 72 12.39 -8.05 -32.77
C ASP A 72 10.89 -7.85 -33.04
N ALA A 73 10.30 -6.82 -32.44
CA ALA A 73 8.88 -6.47 -32.63
C ALA A 73 8.56 -6.04 -34.05
N GLN A 74 9.54 -5.76 -34.88
CA GLN A 74 9.45 -5.39 -36.28
C GLN A 74 9.72 -6.56 -37.26
N GLY A 75 10.03 -7.79 -36.70
CA GLY A 75 10.25 -8.99 -37.50
C GLY A 75 11.65 -9.12 -38.04
N GLN A 76 12.65 -8.37 -37.57
CA GLN A 76 14.05 -8.49 -37.96
C GLN A 76 14.81 -9.49 -37.08
N ILE A 77 15.75 -10.23 -37.67
CA ILE A 77 16.62 -11.17 -36.95
C ILE A 77 17.73 -10.37 -36.26
N ILE A 78 17.77 -10.45 -34.92
CA ILE A 78 18.81 -9.83 -34.10
C ILE A 78 20.01 -10.79 -34.03
N TRP A 79 21.17 -10.33 -34.47
CA TRP A 79 22.43 -11.09 -34.39
C TRP A 79 22.96 -11.16 -32.95
N PRO A 80 23.76 -12.15 -32.55
CA PRO A 80 24.19 -12.37 -31.18
C PRO A 80 24.81 -11.16 -30.48
N ASP A 81 25.56 -10.35 -31.18
CA ASP A 81 26.24 -9.15 -30.67
C ASP A 81 25.26 -8.02 -30.36
N GLU A 82 24.23 -7.85 -31.19
CA GLU A 82 23.16 -6.86 -30.94
C GLU A 82 22.20 -7.35 -29.85
N ALA A 83 21.98 -8.67 -29.77
CA ALA A 83 21.15 -9.29 -28.73
C ALA A 83 21.73 -9.05 -27.31
N GLY A 84 23.07 -9.07 -27.17
CA GLY A 84 23.75 -8.78 -25.92
C GLY A 84 23.59 -7.32 -25.47
N MET A 85 23.63 -6.38 -26.42
CA MET A 85 23.43 -4.94 -26.10
C MET A 85 21.97 -4.64 -25.72
N VAL A 86 21.00 -5.25 -26.41
CA VAL A 86 19.56 -5.10 -26.08
C VAL A 86 19.23 -5.74 -24.73
N GLU A 87 19.86 -6.86 -24.39
CA GLU A 87 19.70 -7.52 -23.09
C GLU A 87 20.31 -6.72 -21.93
N ALA A 88 21.49 -6.14 -22.12
CA ALA A 88 22.13 -5.25 -21.14
C ALA A 88 21.28 -4.00 -20.90
N GLN A 89 20.79 -3.35 -21.94
CA GLN A 89 19.94 -2.17 -21.83
C GLN A 89 18.58 -2.49 -21.18
N ARG A 90 18.03 -3.70 -21.43
CA ARG A 90 16.81 -4.19 -20.77
C ARG A 90 17.07 -4.52 -19.29
N ALA A 91 18.24 -5.07 -18.97
CA ALA A 91 18.63 -5.36 -17.60
C ALA A 91 18.76 -4.07 -16.76
N ASP A 92 19.36 -3.03 -17.33
CA ASP A 92 19.48 -1.72 -16.69
C ASP A 92 18.11 -1.08 -16.45
N LEU A 93 17.20 -1.12 -17.44
CA LEU A 93 15.82 -0.62 -17.28
C LEU A 93 15.04 -1.41 -16.22
N VAL A 94 15.21 -2.73 -16.16
CA VAL A 94 14.56 -3.57 -15.14
C VAL A 94 15.17 -3.29 -13.77
N ALA A 95 16.48 -3.10 -13.69
CA ALA A 95 17.15 -2.76 -12.44
C ALA A 95 16.65 -1.41 -11.88
N ASP A 96 16.51 -0.40 -12.72
CA ASP A 96 15.98 0.92 -12.34
C ASP A 96 14.53 0.82 -11.84
N VAL A 97 13.68 0.06 -12.54
CA VAL A 97 12.27 -0.15 -12.13
C VAL A 97 12.20 -0.91 -10.82
N VAL A 98 13.00 -1.96 -10.65
CA VAL A 98 13.06 -2.74 -9.40
C VAL A 98 13.58 -1.89 -8.25
N GLU A 99 14.60 -1.06 -8.47
CA GLU A 99 15.12 -0.14 -7.45
C GLU A 99 14.08 0.91 -7.05
N GLN A 100 13.31 1.44 -8.01
CA GLN A 100 12.21 2.36 -7.72
C GLN A 100 11.09 1.69 -6.92
N GLU A 101 10.71 0.46 -7.26
CA GLU A 101 9.70 -0.29 -6.49
C GLU A 101 10.20 -0.66 -5.08
N LEU A 102 11.49 -1.01 -4.92
CA LEU A 102 12.10 -1.29 -3.62
C LEU A 102 12.19 -0.04 -2.73
N LYS A 103 12.22 1.16 -3.31
CA LYS A 103 12.19 2.44 -2.57
C LYS A 103 10.78 2.79 -2.07
N LYS A 104 9.74 2.17 -2.61
CA LYS A 104 8.37 2.41 -2.14
C LYS A 104 8.16 1.84 -0.74
N VAL A 105 7.53 2.63 0.11
CA VAL A 105 7.29 2.27 1.51
C VAL A 105 5.96 1.55 1.64
N SER A 106 5.98 0.38 2.29
CA SER A 106 4.74 -0.27 2.70
C SER A 106 4.11 0.47 3.89
N THR A 107 2.91 0.96 3.70
CA THR A 107 2.17 1.69 4.74
C THR A 107 1.77 0.78 5.91
N TYR A 108 1.56 -0.50 5.64
CA TYR A 108 1.17 -1.47 6.67
C TYR A 108 2.24 -1.62 7.75
N GLN A 109 3.52 -1.72 7.37
CA GLN A 109 4.61 -1.91 8.34
C GLN A 109 4.79 -0.70 9.26
N GLY A 110 4.65 0.51 8.73
CA GLY A 110 4.77 1.73 9.51
C GLY A 110 3.68 1.86 10.56
N TYR A 111 2.42 1.67 10.18
CA TYR A 111 1.30 1.70 11.13
C TYR A 111 1.43 0.61 12.20
N MET A 112 1.80 -0.62 11.81
CA MET A 112 2.00 -1.72 12.77
C MET A 112 3.14 -1.45 13.75
N ARG A 113 4.20 -0.76 13.32
CA ARG A 113 5.28 -0.32 14.22
C ARG A 113 4.75 0.68 15.25
N ALA A 114 4.01 1.69 14.82
CA ALA A 114 3.41 2.68 15.72
C ALA A 114 2.43 2.04 16.71
N LEU A 115 1.66 1.03 16.26
CA LEU A 115 0.75 0.30 17.14
C LEU A 115 1.50 -0.53 18.18
N ARG A 116 2.57 -1.23 17.80
CA ARG A 116 3.43 -1.98 18.74
C ARG A 116 4.07 -1.05 19.76
N ALA A 117 4.64 0.07 19.35
CA ALA A 117 5.20 1.08 20.24
C ALA A 117 4.15 1.62 21.23
N ALA A 118 2.92 1.85 20.78
CA ALA A 118 1.84 2.29 21.64
C ALA A 118 1.41 1.23 22.67
N VAL A 119 1.43 -0.05 22.29
CA VAL A 119 1.13 -1.16 23.21
C VAL A 119 2.28 -1.38 24.21
N ALA A 120 3.53 -1.28 23.76
CA ALA A 120 4.71 -1.37 24.61
C ALA A 120 4.86 -0.18 25.57
N GLY A 121 4.19 0.93 25.28
CA GLY A 121 4.33 2.15 26.08
C GLY A 121 5.63 2.90 25.81
N ASP A 122 6.17 2.78 24.59
CA ASP A 122 7.41 3.42 24.20
C ASP A 122 7.35 4.94 24.44
N PRO A 123 8.42 5.54 24.98
CA PRO A 123 8.45 6.95 25.29
C PRO A 123 8.48 7.81 24.01
N ILE A 124 7.83 8.96 24.08
CA ILE A 124 7.95 10.02 23.05
C ILE A 124 8.89 11.09 23.56
N GLU A 125 9.89 11.46 22.77
CA GLU A 125 10.87 12.47 23.12
C GLU A 125 10.20 13.79 23.55
N GLY A 126 10.57 14.31 24.71
CA GLY A 126 10.03 15.55 25.25
C GLY A 126 8.61 15.46 25.83
N VAL A 127 8.07 14.25 26.00
CA VAL A 127 6.74 14.02 26.58
C VAL A 127 6.86 13.03 27.74
N SER A 128 6.37 13.43 28.93
CA SER A 128 6.37 12.50 30.07
C SER A 128 5.30 11.41 29.88
N ALA A 129 5.49 10.26 30.56
CA ALA A 129 4.52 9.16 30.52
C ALA A 129 3.12 9.62 30.99
N ALA A 130 3.05 10.48 32.00
CA ALA A 130 1.79 11.03 32.52
C ALA A 130 1.10 11.93 31.47
N GLN A 131 1.86 12.78 30.79
CA GLN A 131 1.34 13.61 29.68
C GLN A 131 0.83 12.77 28.52
N LEU A 132 1.59 11.75 28.11
CA LEU A 132 1.20 10.82 27.05
C LEU A 132 -0.10 10.08 27.42
N GLN A 133 -0.20 9.59 28.65
CA GLN A 133 -1.40 8.92 29.14
C GLN A 133 -2.61 9.85 29.19
N SER A 134 -2.42 11.09 29.61
CA SER A 134 -3.48 12.11 29.64
C SER A 134 -3.98 12.45 28.25
N LEU A 135 -3.06 12.66 27.29
CA LEU A 135 -3.36 12.90 25.88
C LEU A 135 -4.16 11.75 25.28
N ARG A 136 -3.67 10.53 25.47
CA ARG A 136 -4.28 9.29 25.00
C ARG A 136 -5.68 9.11 25.55
N SER A 137 -5.86 9.32 26.86
CA SER A 137 -7.14 9.21 27.54
C SER A 137 -8.14 10.30 27.10
N TYR A 138 -7.68 11.51 26.85
CA TYR A 138 -8.53 12.60 26.34
C TYR A 138 -9.10 12.24 24.96
N ILE A 139 -8.24 11.88 24.00
CA ILE A 139 -8.65 11.56 22.64
C ILE A 139 -9.55 10.32 22.61
N ALA A 140 -9.13 9.24 23.29
CA ALA A 140 -9.88 7.99 23.33
C ALA A 140 -11.31 8.16 23.84
N ARG A 141 -11.49 8.92 24.94
CA ARG A 141 -12.83 9.17 25.53
C ARG A 141 -13.66 10.12 24.67
N LYS A 142 -13.07 11.21 24.20
CA LYS A 142 -13.79 12.25 23.46
C LYS A 142 -14.29 11.77 22.10
N TYR A 143 -13.45 11.02 21.39
CA TYR A 143 -13.73 10.56 20.03
C TYR A 143 -14.13 9.09 19.94
N LYS A 144 -14.18 8.40 21.09
CA LYS A 144 -14.57 6.97 21.21
C LYS A 144 -13.69 6.05 20.37
N VAL A 145 -12.39 6.32 20.38
CA VAL A 145 -11.37 5.52 19.68
C VAL A 145 -10.72 4.54 20.67
N ALA A 146 -10.43 3.32 20.20
CA ALA A 146 -9.74 2.33 21.02
C ALA A 146 -8.38 2.86 21.52
N HIS A 147 -8.07 2.60 22.80
CA HIS A 147 -6.92 3.19 23.49
C HIS A 147 -5.58 2.93 22.78
N ASN A 148 -5.37 1.69 22.29
CA ASN A 148 -4.14 1.35 21.59
C ASN A 148 -4.03 2.02 20.21
N VAL A 149 -5.14 2.13 19.49
CA VAL A 149 -5.21 2.86 18.22
C VAL A 149 -4.91 4.36 18.46
N THR A 150 -5.49 4.94 19.49
CA THR A 150 -5.19 6.33 19.88
C THR A 150 -3.69 6.53 20.14
N GLY A 151 -3.05 5.60 20.86
CA GLY A 151 -1.61 5.64 21.10
C GLY A 151 -0.79 5.59 19.81
N ALA A 152 -1.17 4.73 18.87
CA ALA A 152 -0.51 4.64 17.56
C ALA A 152 -0.62 5.96 16.77
N LEU A 153 -1.82 6.55 16.73
CA LEU A 153 -2.04 7.82 16.01
C LEU A 153 -1.25 8.98 16.65
N ILE A 154 -1.13 9.01 17.98
CA ILE A 154 -0.28 9.96 18.69
C ILE A 154 1.18 9.77 18.31
N ASN A 155 1.72 8.53 18.34
CA ASN A 155 3.10 8.26 17.95
C ASN A 155 3.39 8.73 16.52
N ILE A 156 2.50 8.42 15.58
CA ILE A 156 2.63 8.88 14.19
C ILE A 156 2.60 10.41 14.11
N ALA A 157 1.67 11.06 14.79
CA ALA A 157 1.56 12.53 14.77
C ALA A 157 2.83 13.21 15.32
N PHE A 158 3.43 12.66 16.39
CA PHE A 158 4.68 13.19 16.95
C PHE A 158 5.87 12.95 16.03
N GLN A 159 5.97 11.77 15.43
CA GLN A 159 7.03 11.46 14.45
C GLN A 159 6.92 12.38 13.23
N VAL A 160 5.75 12.45 12.62
CA VAL A 160 5.50 13.28 11.44
C VAL A 160 5.64 14.78 11.76
N GLY A 161 5.19 15.21 12.95
CA GLY A 161 5.38 16.57 13.42
C GLY A 161 6.86 16.96 13.50
N LYS A 162 7.71 16.07 14.01
CA LYS A 162 9.18 16.27 14.03
C LYS A 162 9.74 16.36 12.61
N GLU A 163 9.36 15.44 11.73
CA GLU A 163 9.85 15.38 10.34
C GLU A 163 9.43 16.59 9.49
N LYS A 164 8.23 17.13 9.71
CA LYS A 164 7.66 18.23 8.92
C LYS A 164 7.75 19.60 9.59
N ASN A 165 8.41 19.69 10.75
CA ASN A 165 8.45 20.88 11.59
C ASN A 165 7.06 21.45 11.90
N LEU A 166 6.11 20.55 12.22
CA LEU A 166 4.76 20.89 12.65
C LEU A 166 4.57 20.55 14.13
N ASP A 167 3.67 21.28 14.79
CA ASP A 167 3.21 20.91 16.11
C ASP A 167 2.38 19.60 16.03
N PRO A 168 2.77 18.52 16.72
CA PRO A 168 2.00 17.28 16.75
C PRO A 168 0.55 17.46 17.19
N GLN A 169 0.30 18.38 18.13
CA GLN A 169 -1.04 18.69 18.61
C GLN A 169 -1.90 19.40 17.54
N LEU A 170 -1.25 20.12 16.62
CA LEU A 170 -1.94 20.69 15.46
C LEU A 170 -2.40 19.57 14.51
N ILE A 171 -1.53 18.59 14.24
CA ILE A 171 -1.89 17.42 13.41
C ILE A 171 -3.07 16.67 14.04
N LEU A 172 -3.00 16.40 15.35
CA LEU A 172 -4.08 15.73 16.07
C LEU A 172 -5.39 16.54 16.07
N ALA A 173 -5.32 17.88 16.14
CA ALA A 173 -6.48 18.74 16.05
C ALA A 173 -7.12 18.75 14.66
N VAL A 174 -6.31 18.73 13.60
CA VAL A 174 -6.82 18.58 12.21
C VAL A 174 -7.53 17.24 12.06
N ILE A 175 -6.94 16.13 12.48
CA ILE A 175 -7.59 14.81 12.46
C ILE A 175 -8.93 14.83 13.21
N ALA A 176 -8.98 15.52 14.34
CA ALA A 176 -10.19 15.64 15.14
C ALA A 176 -11.33 16.38 14.41
N ILE A 177 -11.01 17.43 13.67
CA ILE A 177 -11.99 18.24 12.93
C ILE A 177 -12.39 17.58 11.62
N GLU A 178 -11.43 16.95 10.91
CA GLU A 178 -11.66 16.34 9.60
C GLU A 178 -12.48 15.05 9.68
N SER A 179 -12.06 14.10 10.51
CA SER A 179 -12.62 12.75 10.50
C SER A 179 -13.16 12.30 11.87
N ARG A 180 -12.91 13.06 12.94
CA ARG A 180 -13.11 12.61 14.32
C ARG A 180 -12.37 11.30 14.61
N TYR A 181 -11.18 11.15 14.05
CA TYR A 181 -10.32 9.95 14.14
C TYR A 181 -10.87 8.71 13.43
N ASN A 182 -11.79 8.85 12.48
CA ASN A 182 -12.23 7.74 11.64
C ASN A 182 -11.31 7.58 10.40
N PRO A 183 -10.51 6.50 10.30
CA PRO A 183 -9.61 6.31 9.17
C PRO A 183 -10.33 5.99 7.84
N TYR A 184 -11.60 5.62 7.90
CA TYR A 184 -12.43 5.31 6.75
C TYR A 184 -13.43 6.41 6.42
N ALA A 185 -13.26 7.62 7.00
CA ALA A 185 -14.12 8.74 6.66
C ALA A 185 -13.96 9.12 5.20
N GLU A 186 -15.07 9.32 4.52
CA GLU A 186 -15.12 9.80 3.15
C GLU A 186 -16.19 10.89 3.02
N SER A 187 -15.82 11.99 2.37
CA SER A 187 -16.74 13.09 2.11
C SER A 187 -17.41 12.93 0.74
N HIS A 188 -18.54 13.58 0.53
CA HIS A 188 -19.25 13.61 -0.76
C HIS A 188 -18.44 14.21 -1.92
N VAL A 189 -17.35 14.94 -1.62
CA VAL A 189 -16.43 15.50 -2.62
C VAL A 189 -15.18 14.64 -2.82
N GLY A 190 -15.08 13.48 -2.15
CA GLY A 190 -13.99 12.52 -2.30
C GLY A 190 -12.76 12.78 -1.45
N ALA A 191 -12.88 13.55 -0.36
CA ALA A 191 -11.83 13.64 0.65
C ALA A 191 -11.88 12.40 1.55
N GLN A 192 -10.72 11.79 1.86
CA GLN A 192 -10.62 10.46 2.46
C GLN A 192 -9.68 10.41 3.65
N GLY A 193 -10.02 9.55 4.63
CA GLY A 193 -9.18 9.17 5.75
C GLY A 193 -9.11 10.19 6.89
N LEU A 194 -8.14 10.00 7.78
CA LEU A 194 -8.00 10.75 9.03
C LEU A 194 -7.91 12.28 8.86
N MET A 195 -7.15 12.72 7.87
CA MET A 195 -6.93 14.13 7.55
C MET A 195 -7.71 14.59 6.30
N GLN A 196 -8.69 13.80 5.82
CA GLN A 196 -9.55 14.11 4.68
C GLN A 196 -8.76 14.57 3.45
N VAL A 197 -7.80 13.76 3.02
CA VAL A 197 -6.97 14.06 1.86
C VAL A 197 -7.72 13.79 0.56
N MET A 198 -7.71 14.75 -0.37
CA MET A 198 -8.27 14.59 -1.70
C MET A 198 -7.27 13.89 -2.63
N THR A 199 -7.37 12.56 -2.77
CA THR A 199 -6.47 11.75 -3.61
C THR A 199 -6.44 12.19 -5.06
N ARG A 200 -7.57 12.66 -5.61
CA ARG A 200 -7.64 13.18 -6.97
C ARG A 200 -6.76 14.42 -7.19
N VAL A 201 -6.61 15.27 -6.16
CA VAL A 201 -5.82 16.52 -6.21
C VAL A 201 -4.34 16.28 -5.88
N HIS A 202 -4.06 15.29 -5.03
CA HIS A 202 -2.74 15.03 -4.47
C HIS A 202 -2.21 13.62 -4.80
N LYS A 203 -2.55 13.13 -6.01
CA LYS A 203 -2.17 11.78 -6.46
C LYS A 203 -0.66 11.54 -6.36
N GLU A 204 0.13 12.52 -6.76
CA GLU A 204 1.59 12.48 -6.79
C GLU A 204 2.22 12.26 -5.41
N LYS A 205 1.52 12.64 -4.33
CA LYS A 205 2.01 12.43 -2.96
C LYS A 205 1.90 10.97 -2.49
N PHE A 206 1.19 10.15 -3.26
CA PHE A 206 1.03 8.72 -2.98
C PHE A 206 1.92 7.82 -3.85
N ASP A 207 2.68 8.38 -4.80
CA ASP A 207 3.53 7.61 -5.72
C ASP A 207 4.68 6.87 -5.00
N ASN A 208 5.06 7.33 -3.81
CA ASN A 208 6.09 6.70 -2.97
C ASN A 208 5.56 5.52 -2.11
N TYR A 209 4.27 5.20 -2.20
CA TYR A 209 3.67 4.09 -1.46
C TYR A 209 3.37 2.93 -2.40
N LEU A 210 3.61 1.69 -1.93
CA LEU A 210 3.34 0.47 -2.69
C LEU A 210 1.87 0.34 -3.10
N GLU A 211 0.98 0.80 -2.22
CA GLU A 211 -0.47 0.75 -2.40
C GLU A 211 -1.00 1.91 -3.28
N GLY A 212 -0.11 2.82 -3.73
CA GLY A 212 -0.50 3.99 -4.49
C GLY A 212 -1.56 4.83 -3.77
N THR A 213 -2.58 5.28 -4.49
CA THR A 213 -3.66 6.10 -3.90
C THR A 213 -4.50 5.38 -2.84
N LEU A 214 -4.52 4.03 -2.80
CA LEU A 214 -5.18 3.27 -1.74
C LEU A 214 -4.50 3.45 -0.38
N ALA A 215 -3.24 3.88 -0.35
CA ALA A 215 -2.53 4.26 0.87
C ALA A 215 -3.25 5.36 1.67
N VAL A 216 -4.15 6.12 1.07
CA VAL A 216 -4.96 7.14 1.77
C VAL A 216 -5.80 6.57 2.91
N LEU A 217 -6.19 5.29 2.84
CA LEU A 217 -6.94 4.60 3.90
C LEU A 217 -6.03 4.06 5.01
N ASN A 218 -4.71 4.08 4.80
CA ASN A 218 -3.77 3.73 5.86
C ASN A 218 -3.53 4.94 6.77
N PRO A 219 -3.66 4.80 8.11
CA PRO A 219 -3.50 5.90 9.05
C PRO A 219 -2.17 6.63 8.94
N GLU A 220 -1.06 5.93 8.80
CA GLU A 220 0.26 6.55 8.70
C GLU A 220 0.43 7.34 7.41
N ALA A 221 0.13 6.74 6.26
CA ALA A 221 0.24 7.42 4.98
C ALA A 221 -0.67 8.64 4.89
N ASN A 222 -1.91 8.52 5.38
CA ASN A 222 -2.85 9.63 5.40
C ASN A 222 -2.34 10.80 6.26
N ILE A 223 -1.82 10.52 7.47
CA ILE A 223 -1.25 11.55 8.35
C ILE A 223 0.00 12.17 7.71
N ARG A 224 0.90 11.39 7.10
CA ARG A 224 2.10 11.90 6.44
C ARG A 224 1.78 12.81 5.26
N VAL A 225 0.87 12.40 4.40
CA VAL A 225 0.44 13.17 3.23
C VAL A 225 -0.34 14.41 3.66
N GLY A 226 -1.30 14.27 4.57
CA GLY A 226 -2.08 15.40 5.09
C GLY A 226 -1.21 16.45 5.81
N ALA A 227 -0.25 16.00 6.63
CA ALA A 227 0.70 16.89 7.28
C ALA A 227 1.64 17.57 6.28
N GLN A 228 2.05 16.89 5.20
CA GLN A 228 2.82 17.51 4.12
C GLN A 228 2.01 18.64 3.44
N ILE A 229 0.74 18.38 3.11
CA ILE A 229 -0.15 19.38 2.52
C ILE A 229 -0.31 20.59 3.46
N LEU A 230 -0.51 20.33 4.75
CA LEU A 230 -0.63 21.40 5.76
C LEU A 230 0.66 22.21 5.88
N SER A 231 1.82 21.55 5.94
CA SER A 231 3.13 22.22 5.97
C SER A 231 3.36 23.09 4.73
N ASP A 232 3.03 22.56 3.53
CA ASP A 232 3.13 23.30 2.28
C ASP A 232 2.21 24.53 2.26
N CYS A 233 1.00 24.39 2.80
CA CYS A 233 0.03 25.49 2.95
C CYS A 233 0.53 26.56 3.91
N ILE A 234 1.06 26.19 5.08
CA ILE A 234 1.61 27.15 6.07
C ILE A 234 2.78 27.91 5.45
N ARG A 235 3.72 27.20 4.82
CA ARG A 235 4.88 27.82 4.14
C ARG A 235 4.45 28.79 3.04
N ARG A 236 3.46 28.44 2.24
CA ARG A 236 2.94 29.26 1.13
C ARG A 236 2.21 30.51 1.62
N ARG A 237 1.50 30.41 2.74
CA ARG A 237 0.70 31.51 3.29
C ARG A 237 1.43 32.34 4.35
N GLY A 238 2.58 31.86 4.84
CA GLY A 238 3.41 32.57 5.81
C GLY A 238 2.81 32.68 7.24
N SER A 239 1.66 32.04 7.49
CA SER A 239 1.01 32.04 8.81
C SER A 239 0.24 30.74 9.03
N LEU A 240 0.01 30.40 10.31
CA LEU A 240 -0.74 29.20 10.69
C LEU A 240 -2.21 29.29 10.26
N GLU A 241 -2.83 30.44 10.49
CA GLU A 241 -4.23 30.70 10.11
C GLU A 241 -4.40 30.67 8.57
N GLY A 242 -3.50 31.33 7.86
CA GLY A 242 -3.47 31.28 6.39
C GLY A 242 -3.24 29.88 5.85
N GLY A 243 -2.38 29.09 6.54
CA GLY A 243 -2.13 27.69 6.22
C GLY A 243 -3.36 26.82 6.40
N LEU A 244 -4.11 27.01 7.49
CA LEU A 244 -5.36 26.29 7.75
C LEU A 244 -6.45 26.65 6.71
N ALA A 245 -6.58 27.93 6.37
CA ALA A 245 -7.49 28.37 5.31
C ALA A 245 -7.12 27.75 3.94
N CYS A 246 -5.83 27.70 3.62
CA CYS A 246 -5.34 27.02 2.41
C CYS A 246 -5.66 25.51 2.45
N TYR A 247 -5.47 24.86 3.59
CA TYR A 247 -5.69 23.42 3.76
C TYR A 247 -7.13 23.02 3.46
N VAL A 248 -8.09 23.77 3.94
CA VAL A 248 -9.53 23.53 3.69
C VAL A 248 -9.98 24.00 2.29
N GLY A 249 -9.06 24.55 1.49
CA GLY A 249 -9.35 25.01 0.14
C GLY A 249 -10.10 26.33 0.07
N ALA A 250 -9.99 27.19 1.10
CA ALA A 250 -10.64 28.51 1.11
C ALA A 250 -10.03 29.42 0.05
N THR A 251 -10.87 29.90 -0.87
CA THR A 251 -10.49 30.82 -1.97
C THR A 251 -10.87 32.27 -1.66
N GLY A 252 -11.72 32.50 -0.64
CA GLY A 252 -12.22 33.80 -0.21
C GLY A 252 -11.51 34.36 1.00
N PRO A 253 -12.04 35.48 1.56
CA PRO A 253 -11.44 36.16 2.73
C PRO A 253 -11.59 35.38 4.04
N GLY A 254 -12.37 34.29 4.07
CA GLY A 254 -12.59 33.47 5.26
C GLY A 254 -12.59 31.98 4.96
N ASP A 255 -12.32 31.18 5.99
CA ASP A 255 -12.27 29.72 5.94
C ASP A 255 -13.53 29.03 6.52
N GLY A 256 -14.62 29.77 6.67
CA GLY A 256 -15.85 29.26 7.29
C GLY A 256 -15.69 28.90 8.79
N GLY A 257 -14.68 29.44 9.45
CA GLY A 257 -14.37 29.16 10.86
C GLY A 257 -13.61 27.85 11.07
N TYR A 258 -13.06 27.26 10.01
CA TYR A 258 -12.27 26.03 10.08
C TYR A 258 -11.05 26.19 10.96
N GLY A 259 -10.20 27.17 10.70
CA GLY A 259 -8.99 27.45 11.48
C GLY A 259 -9.31 27.70 12.95
N ALA A 260 -10.36 28.46 13.24
CA ALA A 260 -10.80 28.68 14.62
C ALA A 260 -11.17 27.38 15.36
N LYS A 261 -11.86 26.44 14.67
CA LYS A 261 -12.22 25.12 15.22
C LYS A 261 -10.97 24.28 15.48
N VAL A 262 -10.05 24.22 14.54
CA VAL A 262 -8.78 23.47 14.68
C VAL A 262 -7.94 24.04 15.82
N LEU A 263 -7.75 25.35 15.88
CA LEU A 263 -6.96 26.00 16.94
C LEU A 263 -7.62 25.88 18.33
N ALA A 264 -8.94 25.90 18.40
CA ALA A 264 -9.66 25.63 19.63
C ALA A 264 -9.45 24.18 20.09
N GLU A 265 -9.49 23.21 19.19
CA GLU A 265 -9.25 21.82 19.55
C GLU A 265 -7.77 21.57 19.93
N ARG A 266 -6.83 22.16 19.23
CA ARG A 266 -5.41 22.14 19.58
C ARG A 266 -5.19 22.64 21.04
N ARG A 267 -5.82 23.77 21.43
CA ARG A 267 -5.75 24.27 22.81
C ARG A 267 -6.35 23.29 23.82
N ARG A 268 -7.48 22.64 23.51
CA ARG A 268 -8.07 21.62 24.39
C ARG A 268 -7.16 20.40 24.56
N ILE A 269 -6.52 19.95 23.48
CA ILE A 269 -5.52 18.87 23.52
C ILE A 269 -4.36 19.26 24.42
N ALA A 270 -3.80 20.46 24.26
CA ALA A 270 -2.71 20.97 25.08
C ALA A 270 -3.06 21.04 26.56
N LEU A 271 -4.23 21.58 26.87
CA LEU A 271 -4.70 21.67 28.25
C LEU A 271 -4.94 20.31 28.90
N ALA A 272 -5.53 19.37 28.15
CA ALA A 272 -5.83 18.04 28.65
C ALA A 272 -4.58 17.18 28.87
N SER A 273 -3.55 17.38 28.06
CA SER A 273 -2.30 16.62 28.12
C SER A 273 -1.22 17.26 29.00
N GLY A 274 -1.30 18.57 29.23
CA GLY A 274 -0.22 19.34 29.85
C GLY A 274 1.03 19.47 28.96
N ILE A 275 0.92 19.15 27.68
CA ILE A 275 2.03 19.28 26.71
C ILE A 275 1.94 20.69 26.11
N PRO A 276 3.02 21.53 26.18
CA PRO A 276 2.99 22.85 25.59
C PRO A 276 2.89 22.80 24.07
N THR A 277 2.15 23.74 23.48
CA THR A 277 2.05 23.86 22.01
C THR A 277 3.34 24.40 21.43
N ARG A 278 3.81 23.80 20.33
CA ARG A 278 4.97 24.30 19.57
C ARG A 278 4.52 25.36 18.56
N ARG A 279 5.38 26.36 18.29
CA ARG A 279 5.17 27.23 17.13
C ARG A 279 5.48 26.44 15.88
N SER A 280 4.53 26.32 14.94
CA SER A 280 4.75 25.71 13.64
C SER A 280 5.37 26.76 12.72
N GLY A 281 6.54 26.47 12.14
CA GLY A 281 7.14 27.33 11.09
C GLY A 281 8.22 28.32 11.56
N SER A 282 8.88 28.07 12.69
CA SER A 282 10.15 28.76 13.05
C SER A 282 11.36 27.93 12.66
#